data_3433e07bca7d034e75a24647fb3fd3e7
#
_entry.id   3433e07bca7d034e75a24647fb3fd3e7
#
_cell.length_a   1.000
_cell.length_b   1.000
_cell.length_c   1.000
_cell.angle_alpha   90.00
_cell.angle_beta   90.00
_cell.angle_gamma   90.00
#
_symmetry.space_group_name_H-M   'P 1'
#
loop_
_entity.id
_entity.type
_entity.pdbx_description
1 polymer ?
#
loop_
_entity_poly.entity_id
_entity_poly.type
_entity_poly.pdbx_seq_one_letter_code
_entity_poly.pdbx_strand_id
1 'polypeptide(L)'
;EVDYLSEYTRNFIETEEDKDDKYFFADKKFITSFTDSKDDLNMWRFYGEDAKGVCMIFKKTNKESVVKKVKYIDKNNEVFSKIQKINHELEKENIRFRFRILDNNSLFIKPSDFKIEKEHRLFVSSKEPHGWYSTDKSIITPYIELNLLGHNGDECDYPFVLEEIMLGPEMKHQDINRCQIKNLLMSRRSTIKISISSIPSYRS
;
A
#
# COMPACT_ATOMS: atom_id res chain seq x y z
N GLU A 1 2.62 -11.46 2.28
CA GLU A 1 1.41 -11.04 1.51
C GLU A 1 1.69 -10.90 0.01
N VAL A 2 2.89 -10.49 -0.39
CA VAL A 2 3.35 -10.50 -1.81
C VAL A 2 3.48 -11.94 -2.33
N ASP A 3 3.68 -12.91 -1.46
CA ASP A 3 3.95 -14.30 -1.83
C ASP A 3 2.74 -15.04 -2.41
N TYR A 4 1.52 -14.73 -2.04
CA TYR A 4 0.35 -15.50 -2.52
C TYR A 4 -0.01 -15.17 -3.99
N LEU A 5 0.11 -13.90 -4.37
CA LEU A 5 -0.03 -13.50 -5.78
C LEU A 5 1.26 -13.76 -6.58
N SER A 6 2.41 -13.73 -5.92
CA SER A 6 3.69 -14.06 -6.55
C SER A 6 3.79 -15.57 -6.85
N GLU A 7 3.20 -16.44 -6.03
CA GLU A 7 3.15 -17.86 -6.34
C GLU A 7 2.22 -18.14 -7.54
N TYR A 8 1.10 -17.40 -7.64
CA TYR A 8 0.22 -17.46 -8.81
C TYR A 8 0.83 -16.82 -10.06
N THR A 9 1.67 -15.78 -9.90
CA THR A 9 2.37 -15.13 -11.01
C THR A 9 3.76 -15.73 -11.27
N ARG A 10 4.45 -16.29 -10.28
CA ARG A 10 5.74 -16.99 -10.45
C ARG A 10 5.64 -18.18 -11.37
N ASN A 11 4.54 -18.92 -11.32
CA ASN A 11 4.29 -20.01 -12.28
C ASN A 11 4.14 -19.54 -13.73
N PHE A 12 4.15 -18.22 -13.97
CA PHE A 12 3.98 -17.63 -15.30
C PHE A 12 5.24 -16.99 -15.89
N ILE A 13 6.35 -16.88 -15.17
CA ILE A 13 7.42 -15.96 -15.57
C ILE A 13 8.81 -16.49 -15.24
N GLU A 14 9.25 -17.66 -15.50
CA GLU A 14 10.69 -17.90 -15.41
C GLU A 14 11.23 -18.84 -16.48
N THR A 15 12.03 -18.28 -17.39
CA THR A 15 13.08 -18.97 -18.09
C THR A 15 14.41 -18.64 -17.47
N GLU A 16 15.27 -19.62 -17.28
CA GLU A 16 16.55 -19.49 -16.57
C GLU A 16 17.57 -18.54 -17.21
N GLU A 17 17.43 -18.19 -18.49
CA GLU A 17 18.39 -17.36 -19.22
C GLU A 17 18.17 -15.83 -19.12
N ASP A 18 17.03 -15.37 -18.58
CA ASP A 18 16.70 -13.93 -18.50
C ASP A 18 16.91 -13.32 -17.10
N LYS A 19 17.49 -14.08 -16.15
CA LYS A 19 17.40 -13.75 -14.72
C LYS A 19 18.29 -12.60 -14.26
N ASP A 20 19.47 -12.42 -14.81
CA ASP A 20 20.46 -11.55 -14.18
C ASP A 20 20.45 -10.08 -14.65
N ASP A 21 20.21 -9.80 -15.91
CA ASP A 21 20.37 -8.44 -16.44
C ASP A 21 19.08 -7.60 -16.50
N LYS A 22 17.91 -8.22 -16.68
CA LYS A 22 16.63 -7.50 -16.81
C LYS A 22 16.09 -6.89 -15.51
N TYR A 23 16.41 -7.49 -14.36
CA TYR A 23 15.97 -6.99 -13.06
C TYR A 23 16.69 -5.70 -12.64
N PHE A 24 17.90 -5.46 -13.11
CA PHE A 24 18.66 -4.27 -12.79
C PHE A 24 18.13 -2.99 -13.49
N PHE A 25 17.53 -3.13 -14.66
CA PHE A 25 17.05 -2.00 -15.48
C PHE A 25 15.53 -1.83 -15.51
N ALA A 26 14.78 -2.75 -14.89
CA ALA A 26 13.33 -2.61 -14.80
C ALA A 26 12.95 -1.52 -13.79
N ASP A 27 11.93 -0.73 -14.10
CA ASP A 27 11.36 0.23 -13.17
C ASP A 27 10.90 -0.48 -11.89
N LYS A 28 11.38 -0.01 -10.74
CA LYS A 28 10.96 -0.51 -9.43
C LYS A 28 9.53 -0.05 -9.15
N LYS A 29 8.74 -0.94 -8.57
CA LYS A 29 7.33 -0.71 -8.26
C LYS A 29 7.16 -0.43 -6.78
N PHE A 30 6.63 0.74 -6.45
CA PHE A 30 6.36 1.17 -5.08
C PHE A 30 4.86 1.26 -4.87
N ILE A 31 4.39 0.75 -3.75
CA ILE A 31 2.97 0.72 -3.40
C ILE A 31 2.79 1.32 -2.01
N THR A 32 1.82 2.22 -1.87
CA THR A 32 1.30 2.67 -0.59
C THR A 32 -0.17 2.32 -0.50
N SER A 33 -0.54 1.64 0.58
CA SER A 33 -1.90 1.18 0.82
C SER A 33 -2.66 2.11 1.75
N PHE A 34 -3.91 2.37 1.41
CA PHE A 34 -4.87 3.16 2.19
C PHE A 34 -6.13 2.33 2.40
N THR A 35 -6.94 2.70 3.38
CA THR A 35 -8.25 2.11 3.63
C THR A 35 -9.35 3.18 3.63
N ASP A 36 -10.57 2.80 3.21
CA ASP A 36 -11.77 3.65 3.39
C ASP A 36 -12.29 3.61 4.84
N SER A 37 -11.76 2.73 5.68
CA SER A 37 -12.22 2.57 7.05
C SER A 37 -11.52 3.54 7.99
N LYS A 38 -12.21 4.59 8.37
CA LYS A 38 -11.76 5.51 9.42
C LYS A 38 -12.15 4.93 10.79
N ASP A 39 -11.21 4.93 11.74
CA ASP A 39 -11.42 4.52 13.12
C ASP A 39 -12.04 3.11 13.27
N ASP A 40 -11.45 2.13 12.57
CA ASP A 40 -11.89 0.73 12.57
C ASP A 40 -10.97 -0.11 13.44
N LEU A 41 -11.54 -0.88 14.37
CA LEU A 41 -10.78 -1.68 15.34
C LEU A 41 -9.86 -2.70 14.68
N ASN A 42 -10.29 -3.33 13.56
CA ASN A 42 -9.45 -4.31 12.86
C ASN A 42 -8.24 -3.62 12.22
N MET A 43 -8.45 -2.43 11.63
CA MET A 43 -7.36 -1.65 11.05
C MET A 43 -6.38 -1.20 12.13
N TRP A 44 -6.86 -0.78 13.29
CA TRP A 44 -6.02 -0.45 14.43
C TRP A 44 -5.17 -1.62 14.90
N ARG A 45 -5.77 -2.82 14.99
CA ARG A 45 -5.06 -4.03 15.43
C ARG A 45 -4.03 -4.51 14.42
N PHE A 46 -4.36 -4.49 13.13
CA PHE A 46 -3.49 -5.04 12.10
C PHE A 46 -2.38 -4.08 11.67
N TYR A 47 -2.65 -2.78 11.62
CA TYR A 47 -1.77 -1.78 11.03
C TYR A 47 -1.40 -0.63 11.96
N GLY A 48 -2.07 -0.49 13.09
CA GLY A 48 -1.88 0.57 14.07
C GLY A 48 -1.04 0.15 15.28
N GLU A 49 -0.10 -0.78 15.13
CA GLU A 49 0.74 -1.27 16.23
C GLU A 49 -0.12 -1.74 17.43
N ASP A 50 -1.08 -2.62 17.12
CA ASP A 50 -2.06 -3.10 18.08
C ASP A 50 -2.80 -1.95 18.80
N ALA A 51 -3.21 -0.98 17.98
CA ALA A 51 -3.95 0.22 18.36
C ALA A 51 -3.18 1.24 19.24
N LYS A 52 -1.86 1.15 19.32
CA LYS A 52 -0.99 2.12 20.01
C LYS A 52 -0.43 3.20 19.08
N GLY A 53 -0.52 2.98 17.77
CA GLY A 53 -0.01 3.87 16.74
C GLY A 53 -0.93 5.05 16.42
N VAL A 54 -0.76 5.61 15.23
CA VAL A 54 -1.57 6.70 14.70
C VAL A 54 -2.20 6.32 13.37
N CYS A 55 -3.38 6.89 13.08
CA CYS A 55 -4.01 6.83 11.77
C CYS A 55 -3.88 8.19 11.10
N MET A 56 -3.27 8.23 9.93
CA MET A 56 -3.20 9.42 9.08
C MET A 56 -4.38 9.44 8.12
N ILE A 57 -5.20 10.48 8.19
CA ILE A 57 -6.40 10.63 7.38
C ILE A 57 -6.14 11.64 6.28
N PHE A 58 -6.25 11.19 5.05
CA PHE A 58 -5.99 11.99 3.86
C PHE A 58 -7.28 12.36 3.15
N LYS A 59 -7.34 13.59 2.69
CA LYS A 59 -8.36 14.06 1.77
C LYS A 59 -7.85 13.96 0.34
N LYS A 60 -8.65 13.36 -0.52
CA LYS A 60 -8.36 13.31 -1.95
C LYS A 60 -8.61 14.68 -2.58
N THR A 61 -7.66 15.17 -3.35
CA THR A 61 -7.82 16.37 -4.19
C THR A 61 -8.48 16.00 -5.53
N ASN A 62 -8.95 16.99 -6.31
CA ASN A 62 -9.62 16.78 -7.58
C ASN A 62 -8.68 16.35 -8.74
N LYS A 63 -7.38 16.16 -8.48
CA LYS A 63 -6.44 15.66 -9.49
C LYS A 63 -6.81 14.23 -9.89
N GLU A 64 -6.59 13.85 -11.14
CA GLU A 64 -6.81 12.49 -11.65
C GLU A 64 -6.15 11.47 -10.73
N SER A 65 -6.93 10.48 -10.33
CA SER A 65 -6.54 9.59 -9.25
C SER A 65 -5.60 8.50 -9.75
N VAL A 66 -4.35 8.60 -9.35
CA VAL A 66 -3.38 7.48 -9.41
C VAL A 66 -3.65 6.40 -8.35
N VAL A 67 -4.65 6.64 -7.47
CA VAL A 67 -5.09 5.69 -6.45
C VAL A 67 -6.21 4.83 -6.99
N LYS A 68 -6.02 3.53 -6.95
CA LYS A 68 -7.00 2.56 -7.43
C LYS A 68 -7.49 1.69 -6.28
N LYS A 69 -8.79 1.39 -6.30
CA LYS A 69 -9.40 0.43 -5.39
C LYS A 69 -8.91 -0.98 -5.67
N VAL A 70 -8.55 -1.71 -4.63
CA VAL A 70 -8.20 -3.13 -4.72
C VAL A 70 -9.45 -3.94 -5.05
N LYS A 71 -9.32 -4.82 -6.03
CA LYS A 71 -10.36 -5.76 -6.42
C LYS A 71 -10.15 -7.06 -5.65
N TYR A 72 -11.14 -7.41 -4.84
CA TYR A 72 -11.14 -8.67 -4.11
C TYR A 72 -11.74 -9.78 -4.95
N ILE A 73 -11.05 -10.91 -5.01
CA ILE A 73 -11.44 -12.05 -5.83
C ILE A 73 -11.43 -13.34 -5.02
N ASP A 74 -12.35 -14.23 -5.32
CA ASP A 74 -12.40 -15.54 -4.73
C ASP A 74 -11.38 -16.48 -5.39
N LYS A 75 -10.88 -17.46 -4.63
CA LYS A 75 -9.90 -18.46 -5.10
C LYS A 75 -10.38 -19.20 -6.34
N ASN A 76 -11.69 -19.39 -6.48
CA ASN A 76 -12.32 -20.11 -7.61
C ASN A 76 -12.80 -19.16 -8.71
N ASN A 77 -12.15 -18.01 -8.90
CA ASN A 77 -12.56 -17.07 -9.92
C ASN A 77 -12.41 -17.69 -11.33
N GLU A 78 -13.53 -17.74 -12.08
CA GLU A 78 -13.57 -18.34 -13.40
C GLU A 78 -12.58 -17.74 -14.41
N VAL A 79 -12.30 -16.46 -14.30
CA VAL A 79 -11.35 -15.76 -15.21
C VAL A 79 -9.94 -16.33 -15.04
N PHE A 80 -9.50 -16.54 -13.79
CA PHE A 80 -8.19 -17.14 -13.52
C PHE A 80 -8.13 -18.60 -13.99
N SER A 81 -9.18 -19.37 -13.74
CA SER A 81 -9.27 -20.75 -14.23
C SER A 81 -9.20 -20.82 -15.75
N LYS A 82 -9.81 -19.87 -16.45
CA LYS A 82 -9.76 -19.79 -17.92
C LYS A 82 -8.35 -19.40 -18.40
N ILE A 83 -7.70 -18.42 -17.75
CA ILE A 83 -6.34 -18.03 -18.07
C ILE A 83 -5.36 -19.19 -17.86
N GLN A 84 -5.47 -19.92 -16.75
CA GLN A 84 -4.66 -21.11 -16.50
C GLN A 84 -4.82 -22.17 -17.57
N LYS A 85 -6.06 -22.46 -17.99
CA LYS A 85 -6.33 -23.42 -19.07
C LYS A 85 -5.70 -22.98 -20.39
N ILE A 86 -5.84 -21.71 -20.76
CA ILE A 86 -5.23 -21.16 -21.98
C ILE A 86 -3.71 -21.31 -21.92
N ASN A 87 -3.08 -20.94 -20.82
CA ASN A 87 -1.63 -21.07 -20.67
C ASN A 87 -1.18 -22.52 -20.75
N HIS A 88 -1.89 -23.44 -20.10
CA HIS A 88 -1.57 -24.85 -20.17
C HIS A 88 -1.63 -25.41 -21.61
N GLU A 89 -2.62 -25.01 -22.41
CA GLU A 89 -2.70 -25.43 -23.83
C GLU A 89 -1.57 -24.81 -24.67
N LEU A 90 -1.22 -23.54 -24.43
CA LEU A 90 -0.11 -22.87 -25.10
C LEU A 90 1.25 -23.49 -24.75
N GLU A 91 1.45 -23.90 -23.50
CA GLU A 91 2.67 -24.58 -23.06
C GLU A 91 2.87 -25.93 -23.77
N LYS A 92 1.81 -26.67 -24.06
CA LYS A 92 1.90 -27.92 -24.83
C LYS A 92 2.46 -27.70 -26.25
N GLU A 93 2.18 -26.53 -26.80
CA GLU A 93 2.67 -26.13 -28.14
C GLU A 93 4.02 -25.37 -28.06
N ASN A 94 4.70 -25.38 -26.90
CA ASN A 94 5.91 -24.59 -26.63
C ASN A 94 5.75 -23.09 -26.85
N ILE A 95 4.52 -22.57 -26.75
CA ILE A 95 4.22 -21.14 -26.88
C ILE A 95 4.18 -20.54 -25.48
N ARG A 96 5.06 -19.57 -25.23
CA ARG A 96 5.05 -18.79 -23.98
C ARG A 96 4.27 -17.50 -24.20
N PHE A 97 3.17 -17.34 -23.46
CA PHE A 97 2.31 -16.17 -23.56
C PHE A 97 2.34 -15.39 -22.27
N ARG A 98 2.63 -14.09 -22.34
CA ARG A 98 2.66 -13.18 -21.19
C ARG A 98 1.65 -12.07 -21.36
N PHE A 99 0.70 -11.99 -20.43
CA PHE A 99 -0.23 -10.86 -20.34
C PHE A 99 0.43 -9.68 -19.66
N ARG A 100 1.11 -8.81 -20.38
CA ARG A 100 1.75 -7.60 -19.81
C ARG A 100 0.79 -6.75 -18.97
N ILE A 101 -0.50 -6.74 -19.33
CA ILE A 101 -1.53 -6.01 -18.60
C ILE A 101 -1.77 -6.59 -17.19
N LEU A 102 -1.48 -7.87 -16.98
CA LEU A 102 -1.61 -8.51 -15.67
C LEU A 102 -0.50 -8.07 -14.72
N ASP A 103 0.69 -7.75 -15.20
CA ASP A 103 1.84 -7.36 -14.38
C ASP A 103 1.56 -6.13 -13.50
N ASN A 104 0.78 -5.16 -14.01
CA ASN A 104 0.40 -3.99 -13.25
C ASN A 104 -0.97 -4.16 -12.57
N ASN A 105 -1.90 -4.89 -13.17
CA ASN A 105 -3.21 -5.09 -12.59
C ASN A 105 -3.20 -6.07 -11.41
N SER A 106 -2.27 -7.04 -11.38
CA SER A 106 -2.10 -7.94 -10.23
C SER A 106 -1.81 -7.18 -8.94
N LEU A 107 -1.15 -6.02 -9.03
CA LEU A 107 -0.89 -5.14 -7.87
C LEU A 107 -2.17 -4.58 -7.24
N PHE A 108 -3.32 -4.64 -7.92
CA PHE A 108 -4.62 -4.16 -7.46
C PHE A 108 -5.63 -5.28 -7.23
N ILE A 109 -5.14 -6.51 -7.08
CA ILE A 109 -5.96 -7.69 -6.81
C ILE A 109 -5.52 -8.28 -5.47
N LYS A 110 -6.50 -8.73 -4.67
CA LYS A 110 -6.26 -9.37 -3.37
C LYS A 110 -7.30 -10.49 -3.15
N PRO A 111 -6.98 -11.55 -2.41
CA PRO A 111 -7.98 -12.56 -2.03
C PRO A 111 -9.15 -11.95 -1.26
N SER A 112 -10.35 -12.49 -1.47
CA SER A 112 -11.59 -12.00 -0.83
C SER A 112 -11.56 -12.07 0.70
N ASP A 113 -10.72 -12.92 1.28
CA ASP A 113 -10.49 -13.02 2.73
C ASP A 113 -10.04 -11.67 3.35
N PHE A 114 -9.38 -10.81 2.56
CA PHE A 114 -8.90 -9.49 2.97
C PHE A 114 -9.88 -8.34 2.67
N LYS A 115 -11.11 -8.64 2.27
CA LYS A 115 -12.10 -7.62 1.87
C LYS A 115 -12.43 -6.60 2.98
N ILE A 116 -12.23 -6.99 4.24
CA ILE A 116 -12.43 -6.12 5.40
C ILE A 116 -11.52 -4.88 5.37
N GLU A 117 -10.37 -4.95 4.71
CA GLU A 117 -9.41 -3.85 4.64
C GLU A 117 -9.89 -2.69 3.77
N LYS A 118 -10.82 -2.93 2.83
CA LYS A 118 -11.35 -1.91 1.89
C LYS A 118 -10.23 -1.10 1.24
N GLU A 119 -9.21 -1.81 0.80
CA GLU A 119 -7.91 -1.25 0.41
C GLU A 119 -7.96 -0.46 -0.89
N HIS A 120 -7.22 0.63 -0.89
CA HIS A 120 -6.88 1.42 -2.06
C HIS A 120 -5.35 1.52 -2.15
N ARG A 121 -4.78 1.45 -3.33
CA ARG A 121 -3.34 1.52 -3.56
C ARG A 121 -2.96 2.69 -4.43
N LEU A 122 -1.98 3.46 -3.95
CA LEU A 122 -1.18 4.33 -4.78
C LEU A 122 -0.02 3.52 -5.33
N PHE A 123 0.15 3.54 -6.63
CA PHE A 123 1.24 2.88 -7.33
C PHE A 123 2.14 3.92 -7.98
N VAL A 124 3.44 3.79 -7.76
CA VAL A 124 4.46 4.61 -8.39
C VAL A 124 5.54 3.71 -8.97
N SER A 125 5.92 3.95 -10.21
CA SER A 125 7.04 3.29 -10.87
C SER A 125 8.22 4.26 -10.94
N SER A 126 9.40 3.84 -10.49
CA SER A 126 10.61 4.63 -10.55
C SER A 126 11.82 3.76 -10.83
N LYS A 127 12.75 4.26 -11.65
CA LYS A 127 14.03 3.59 -11.90
C LYS A 127 14.94 3.67 -10.68
N GLU A 128 14.91 4.81 -10.00
CA GLU A 128 15.78 5.08 -8.86
C GLU A 128 14.94 5.31 -7.60
N PRO A 129 15.23 4.57 -6.50
CA PRO A 129 14.64 4.86 -5.21
C PRO A 129 15.24 6.14 -4.63
N HIS A 130 14.50 6.82 -3.73
CA HIS A 130 15.02 7.98 -2.99
C HIS A 130 15.99 7.56 -1.90
N GLY A 131 15.90 6.33 -1.42
CA GLY A 131 16.79 5.79 -0.41
C GLY A 131 16.52 4.32 -0.11
N TRP A 132 17.22 3.83 0.89
CA TRP A 132 17.17 2.46 1.37
C TRP A 132 17.05 2.45 2.88
N TYR A 133 16.26 1.55 3.42
CA TYR A 133 16.16 1.34 4.87
C TYR A 133 16.22 -0.16 5.19
N SER A 134 16.63 -0.48 6.41
CA SER A 134 16.56 -1.85 6.92
C SER A 134 15.32 -1.98 7.79
N THR A 135 14.59 -3.07 7.58
CA THR A 135 13.51 -3.49 8.48
C THR A 135 14.07 -4.34 9.62
N ASP A 136 13.28 -4.57 10.67
CA ASP A 136 13.65 -5.47 11.77
C ASP A 136 13.97 -6.90 11.31
N LYS A 137 13.54 -7.27 10.10
CA LYS A 137 13.84 -8.54 9.44
C LYS A 137 15.17 -8.52 8.70
N SER A 138 16.00 -7.49 8.87
CA SER A 138 17.31 -7.32 8.21
C SER A 138 17.25 -7.30 6.69
N ILE A 139 16.09 -7.01 6.11
CA ILE A 139 15.93 -6.87 4.66
C ILE A 139 16.13 -5.39 4.30
N ILE A 140 17.07 -5.15 3.37
CA ILE A 140 17.27 -3.80 2.81
C ILE A 140 16.20 -3.56 1.76
N THR A 141 15.35 -2.55 2.01
CA THR A 141 14.20 -2.22 1.17
C THR A 141 14.35 -0.83 0.55
N PRO A 142 14.21 -0.69 -0.78
CA PRO A 142 14.18 0.62 -1.41
C PRO A 142 12.86 1.34 -1.08
N TYR A 143 12.91 2.67 -1.01
CA TYR A 143 11.72 3.50 -0.84
C TYR A 143 11.74 4.75 -1.72
N ILE A 144 10.56 5.34 -1.91
CA ILE A 144 10.37 6.67 -2.45
C ILE A 144 9.67 7.54 -1.42
N GLU A 145 10.02 8.81 -1.37
CA GLU A 145 9.35 9.81 -0.54
C GLU A 145 8.19 10.43 -1.32
N LEU A 146 7.03 10.54 -0.67
CA LEU A 146 5.86 11.19 -1.22
C LEU A 146 5.69 12.55 -0.55
N ASN A 147 5.80 13.63 -1.31
CA ASN A 147 5.51 14.97 -0.79
C ASN A 147 3.99 15.19 -0.73
N LEU A 148 3.42 14.96 0.45
CA LEU A 148 1.97 15.05 0.69
C LEU A 148 1.56 16.37 1.35
N LEU A 149 2.50 17.11 1.93
CA LEU A 149 2.17 18.30 2.74
C LEU A 149 2.29 19.62 1.96
N GLY A 150 2.85 19.62 0.76
CA GLY A 150 3.16 20.84 0.02
C GLY A 150 3.85 21.88 0.92
N HIS A 151 5.09 22.20 0.69
CA HIS A 151 5.76 23.25 1.44
C HIS A 151 5.48 24.61 0.77
N ASN A 152 5.01 25.58 1.57
CA ASN A 152 4.91 27.00 1.17
C ASN A 152 4.09 27.31 -0.11
N GLY A 153 3.02 26.55 -0.36
CA GLY A 153 2.19 26.76 -1.56
C GLY A 153 2.65 25.95 -2.76
N ASP A 154 3.68 25.11 -2.62
CA ASP A 154 4.04 24.14 -3.63
C ASP A 154 2.92 23.12 -3.83
N GLU A 155 2.67 22.75 -5.08
CA GLU A 155 1.70 21.71 -5.38
C GLU A 155 2.16 20.39 -4.77
N CYS A 156 1.25 19.68 -4.07
CA CYS A 156 1.51 18.29 -3.69
C CYS A 156 1.70 17.45 -4.95
N ASP A 157 2.76 16.64 -4.99
CA ASP A 157 3.05 15.77 -6.12
C ASP A 157 1.94 14.72 -6.35
N TYR A 158 1.18 14.44 -5.30
CA TYR A 158 0.14 13.42 -5.27
C TYR A 158 -1.23 13.99 -4.87
N PRO A 159 -2.33 13.34 -5.28
CA PRO A 159 -3.68 13.85 -5.11
C PRO A 159 -4.21 13.71 -3.67
N PHE A 160 -3.36 13.94 -2.66
CA PHE A 160 -3.71 13.82 -1.25
C PHE A 160 -3.23 15.00 -0.44
N VAL A 161 -4.05 15.37 0.52
CA VAL A 161 -3.68 16.30 1.59
C VAL A 161 -3.92 15.62 2.92
N LEU A 162 -2.94 15.64 3.81
CA LEU A 162 -3.12 15.14 5.17
C LEU A 162 -4.05 16.10 5.93
N GLU A 163 -5.22 15.63 6.31
CA GLU A 163 -6.27 16.43 6.95
C GLU A 163 -6.29 16.23 8.46
N GLU A 164 -6.05 15.00 8.92
CA GLU A 164 -6.16 14.65 10.34
C GLU A 164 -5.15 13.56 10.72
N ILE A 165 -4.62 13.64 11.92
CA ILE A 165 -3.88 12.57 12.60
C ILE A 165 -4.71 12.12 13.80
N MET A 166 -5.11 10.86 13.83
CA MET A 166 -5.88 10.27 14.90
C MET A 166 -4.99 9.34 15.73
N LEU A 167 -5.04 9.49 17.05
CA LEU A 167 -4.31 8.65 17.99
C LEU A 167 -5.10 7.38 18.29
N GLY A 168 -4.41 6.24 18.35
CA GLY A 168 -5.03 4.95 18.59
C GLY A 168 -5.61 4.81 20.01
N PRO A 169 -6.65 3.96 20.18
CA PRO A 169 -7.34 3.82 21.46
C PRO A 169 -6.48 3.23 22.59
N GLU A 170 -5.44 2.47 22.27
CA GLU A 170 -4.51 1.88 23.24
C GLU A 170 -3.21 2.69 23.43
N MET A 171 -3.12 3.87 22.79
CA MET A 171 -1.97 4.74 22.95
C MET A 171 -1.90 5.28 24.39
N LYS A 172 -0.76 5.06 25.05
CA LYS A 172 -0.51 5.63 26.38
C LYS A 172 -0.24 7.13 26.29
N HIS A 173 -0.62 7.87 27.33
CA HIS A 173 -0.38 9.30 27.43
C HIS A 173 -0.88 10.12 26.21
N GLN A 174 -2.09 9.83 25.75
CA GLN A 174 -2.70 10.44 24.56
C GLN A 174 -2.65 11.97 24.57
N ASP A 175 -2.90 12.61 25.74
CA ASP A 175 -2.89 14.07 25.85
C ASP A 175 -1.49 14.66 25.64
N ILE A 176 -0.46 14.01 26.19
CA ILE A 176 0.93 14.42 26.00
C ILE A 176 1.32 14.24 24.54
N ASN A 177 1.05 13.07 23.95
CA ASN A 177 1.36 12.78 22.55
C ASN A 177 0.63 13.73 21.60
N ARG A 178 -0.64 14.04 21.87
CA ARG A 178 -1.42 15.03 21.12
C ARG A 178 -0.75 16.41 21.15
N CYS A 179 -0.29 16.84 22.32
CA CYS A 179 0.40 18.12 22.47
C CYS A 179 1.73 18.13 21.69
N GLN A 180 2.53 17.07 21.77
CA GLN A 180 3.80 16.96 21.06
C GLN A 180 3.64 16.96 19.55
N ILE A 181 2.67 16.20 19.02
CA ILE A 181 2.37 16.19 17.59
C ILE A 181 1.90 17.58 17.14
N LYS A 182 1.07 18.26 17.94
CA LYS A 182 0.66 19.64 17.64
C LYS A 182 1.85 20.58 17.54
N ASN A 183 2.79 20.51 18.48
CA ASN A 183 4.00 21.33 18.47
C ASN A 183 4.86 21.03 17.22
N LEU A 184 5.03 19.75 16.86
CA LEU A 184 5.73 19.34 15.66
C LEU A 184 5.10 19.93 14.39
N LEU A 185 3.77 19.87 14.26
CA LEU A 185 3.03 20.40 13.12
C LEU A 185 3.09 21.93 13.05
N MET A 186 3.01 22.60 14.19
CA MET A 186 3.16 24.07 14.27
C MET A 186 4.54 24.53 13.81
N SER A 187 5.59 23.82 14.16
CA SER A 187 6.96 24.13 13.68
C SER A 187 7.07 24.03 12.16
N ARG A 188 6.18 23.23 11.51
CA ARG A 188 6.07 23.09 10.06
C ARG A 188 4.97 23.94 9.42
N ARG A 189 4.40 24.90 10.17
CA ARG A 189 3.30 25.78 9.74
C ARG A 189 2.06 25.01 9.20
N SER A 190 1.78 23.84 9.75
CA SER A 190 0.68 23.01 9.34
C SER A 190 -0.50 23.08 10.30
N THR A 191 -1.73 23.13 9.76
CA THR A 191 -3.01 23.21 10.52
C THR A 191 -3.76 21.88 10.54
N ILE A 192 -3.03 20.76 10.56
CA ILE A 192 -3.62 19.42 10.57
C ILE A 192 -4.37 19.19 11.88
N LYS A 193 -5.58 18.67 11.78
CA LYS A 193 -6.40 18.29 12.93
C LYS A 193 -5.77 17.10 13.66
N ILE A 194 -5.80 17.11 15.00
CA ILE A 194 -5.38 15.98 15.83
C ILE A 194 -6.57 15.53 16.67
N SER A 195 -6.95 14.26 16.53
CA SER A 195 -8.04 13.64 17.27
C SER A 195 -7.59 12.38 18.02
N ILE A 196 -8.46 11.84 18.82
CA ILE A 196 -8.31 10.55 19.50
C ILE A 196 -9.38 9.63 18.95
N SER A 197 -9.07 8.34 18.82
CA SER A 197 -10.04 7.31 18.43
C SER A 197 -11.29 7.36 19.32
N SER A 198 -12.46 7.15 18.72
CA SER A 198 -13.71 7.01 19.44
C SER A 198 -13.94 5.60 20.00
N ILE A 199 -13.10 4.65 19.59
CA ILE A 199 -13.15 3.27 20.09
C ILE A 199 -12.67 3.27 21.54
N PRO A 200 -13.44 2.70 22.49
CA PRO A 200 -12.98 2.59 23.87
C PRO A 200 -11.75 1.66 23.96
N SER A 201 -10.88 1.92 24.94
CA SER A 201 -9.80 0.98 25.27
C SER A 201 -10.40 -0.40 25.55
N TYR A 202 -9.86 -1.43 24.93
CA TYR A 202 -10.35 -2.81 25.02
C TYR A 202 -9.34 -3.74 25.71
N ARG A 203 -8.23 -3.19 26.15
CA ARG A 203 -7.22 -3.87 26.97
C ARG A 203 -7.03 -3.09 28.26
N SER A 204 -7.72 -3.49 29.27
CA SER A 204 -7.53 -3.04 30.66
C SER A 204 -6.44 -3.84 31.33
#